data_0d5c16f55643edcfcfc77bcd4829751b
#
_entry.id   0d5c16f55643edcfcfc77bcd4829751b
#
_cell.length_a   1.000
_cell.length_b   1.000
_cell.length_c   1.000
_cell.angle_alpha   90.00
_cell.angle_beta   90.00
_cell.angle_gamma   90.00
#
_symmetry.space_group_name_H-M   'P 1'
#
loop_
_entity.id
_entity.type
_entity.pdbx_description
1 polymer ?
#
loop_
_entity_poly.entity_id
_entity_poly.type
_entity_poly.pdbx_seq_one_letter_code
_entity_poly.pdbx_strand_id
1 'polypeptide(L)'
;MEYEFELTEKANNDIEGILYYLSKELMTPKSATLFMDALMRGFNQICTFPESGEVLDNKFVPTDMIRRVLIGRYVIFYLIMKRQKRILILRVEVHPVK
;
A
#
# COMPACT_ATOMS: atom_id res chain seq x y z
N MET A 1 -3.07 -0.72 -18.01
CA MET A 1 -3.23 -1.42 -16.73
C MET A 1 -4.58 -2.09 -16.67
N GLU A 2 -4.60 -3.34 -16.30
CA GLU A 2 -5.85 -4.10 -16.26
C GLU A 2 -6.61 -3.93 -14.95
N TYR A 3 -5.89 -3.66 -13.86
CA TYR A 3 -6.50 -3.55 -12.54
C TYR A 3 -6.58 -2.10 -12.11
N GLU A 4 -7.62 -1.82 -11.35
CA GLU A 4 -7.77 -0.51 -10.71
C GLU A 4 -7.72 -0.74 -9.21
N PHE A 5 -7.23 0.25 -8.46
CA PHE A 5 -7.16 0.11 -7.02
C PHE A 5 -8.21 0.96 -6.33
N GLU A 6 -8.58 0.54 -5.13
CA GLU A 6 -9.39 1.37 -4.26
C GLU A 6 -8.86 1.22 -2.83
N LEU A 7 -9.00 2.27 -2.06
CA LEU A 7 -8.52 2.31 -0.68
C LEU A 7 -9.62 1.91 0.28
N THR A 8 -9.29 1.04 1.24
CA THR A 8 -10.18 0.84 2.37
C THR A 8 -10.15 2.09 3.25
N GLU A 9 -11.13 2.22 4.12
CA GLU A 9 -11.14 3.29 5.10
C GLU A 9 -9.87 3.26 5.95
N LYS A 10 -9.45 2.06 6.35
CA LYS A 10 -8.26 1.90 7.17
C LYS A 10 -7.00 2.32 6.44
N ALA A 11 -6.87 1.96 5.16
CA ALA A 11 -5.73 2.38 4.35
C ALA A 11 -5.71 3.89 4.19
N ASN A 12 -6.88 4.48 3.96
CA ASN A 12 -6.98 5.93 3.84
C ASN A 12 -6.55 6.62 5.13
N ASN A 13 -6.98 6.09 6.27
CA ASN A 13 -6.58 6.63 7.57
C ASN A 13 -5.08 6.48 7.80
N ASP A 14 -4.50 5.36 7.37
CA ASP A 14 -3.05 5.16 7.45
C ASP A 14 -2.31 6.25 6.68
N ILE A 15 -2.75 6.51 5.45
CA ILE A 15 -2.11 7.51 4.59
C ILE A 15 -2.22 8.90 5.21
N GLU A 16 -3.41 9.25 5.70
CA GLU A 16 -3.60 10.55 6.36
C GLU A 16 -2.72 10.69 7.58
N GLY A 17 -2.56 9.62 8.37
CA GLY A 17 -1.71 9.65 9.55
C GLY A 17 -0.24 9.86 9.19
N ILE A 18 0.23 9.19 8.15
CA ILE A 18 1.61 9.35 7.69
C ILE A 18 1.83 10.76 7.16
N LEU A 19 0.88 11.28 6.37
CA LEU A 19 0.98 12.64 5.84
C LEU A 19 1.01 13.67 6.97
N TYR A 20 0.18 13.47 7.99
CA TYR A 20 0.16 14.36 9.13
C TYR A 20 1.52 14.36 9.83
N TYR A 21 2.08 13.17 10.06
CA TYR A 21 3.39 13.05 10.69
C TYR A 21 4.47 13.78 9.87
N LEU A 22 4.51 13.53 8.57
CA LEU A 22 5.51 14.14 7.71
C LEU A 22 5.38 15.66 7.65
N SER A 23 4.16 16.16 7.65
CA SER A 23 3.92 17.61 7.56
C SER A 23 4.17 18.33 8.87
N LYS A 24 3.79 17.73 10.00
CA LYS A 24 3.86 18.40 11.30
C LYS A 24 5.14 18.10 12.05
N GLU A 25 5.59 16.85 12.04
CA GLU A 25 6.76 16.45 12.81
C GLU A 25 8.06 16.77 12.09
N LEU A 26 8.13 16.46 10.80
CA LEU A 26 9.34 16.72 10.03
C LEU A 26 9.33 18.10 9.40
N MET A 27 8.15 18.71 9.27
CA MET A 27 7.97 20.07 8.77
C MET A 27 8.65 20.31 7.41
N THR A 28 8.69 19.26 6.56
CA THR A 28 9.26 19.40 5.22
C THR A 28 8.21 18.99 4.19
N PRO A 29 7.75 19.93 3.36
CA PRO A 29 6.81 19.61 2.29
C PRO A 29 7.34 18.54 1.34
N LYS A 30 8.66 18.52 1.17
CA LYS A 30 9.31 17.54 0.29
C LYS A 30 9.09 16.10 0.75
N SER A 31 9.07 15.85 2.06
CA SER A 31 8.86 14.52 2.59
C SER A 31 7.48 13.99 2.23
N ALA A 32 6.45 14.85 2.32
CA ALA A 32 5.10 14.46 1.95
C ALA A 32 5.00 14.14 0.46
N THR A 33 5.64 14.94 -0.38
CA THR A 33 5.66 14.71 -1.82
C THR A 33 6.34 13.39 -2.16
N LEU A 34 7.49 13.13 -1.54
CA LEU A 34 8.22 11.88 -1.77
C LEU A 34 7.40 10.66 -1.33
N PHE A 35 6.68 10.80 -0.24
CA PHE A 35 5.80 9.73 0.24
C PHE A 35 4.69 9.43 -0.78
N MET A 36 4.01 10.47 -1.27
CA MET A 36 2.94 10.29 -2.25
C MET A 36 3.48 9.70 -3.55
N ASP A 37 4.65 10.13 -3.99
CA ASP A 37 5.27 9.57 -5.20
C ASP A 37 5.57 8.08 -5.01
N ALA A 38 6.09 7.70 -3.84
CA ALA A 38 6.36 6.30 -3.54
C ALA A 38 5.08 5.47 -3.55
N LEU A 39 4.01 5.99 -2.94
CA LEU A 39 2.72 5.30 -2.93
C LEU A 39 2.19 5.08 -4.34
N MET A 40 2.23 6.12 -5.18
CA MET A 40 1.70 6.00 -6.53
C MET A 40 2.50 4.99 -7.35
N ARG A 41 3.83 4.97 -7.18
CA ARG A 41 4.65 3.94 -7.83
C ARG A 41 4.25 2.54 -7.37
N GLY A 42 4.04 2.38 -6.06
CA GLY A 42 3.61 1.11 -5.50
C GLY A 42 2.25 0.66 -6.02
N PHE A 43 1.29 1.57 -6.05
CA PHE A 43 -0.05 1.25 -6.55
C PHE A 43 0.00 0.88 -8.03
N ASN A 44 0.79 1.62 -8.83
CA ASN A 44 0.94 1.30 -10.25
C ASN A 44 1.57 -0.08 -10.45
N GLN A 45 2.58 -0.40 -9.65
CA GLN A 45 3.22 -1.72 -9.72
C GLN A 45 2.22 -2.83 -9.40
N ILE A 46 1.43 -2.65 -8.35
CA ILE A 46 0.44 -3.64 -7.93
C ILE A 46 -0.64 -3.80 -8.99
N CYS A 47 -1.11 -2.71 -9.58
CA CYS A 47 -2.15 -2.77 -10.60
C CYS A 47 -1.64 -3.40 -11.90
N THR A 48 -0.36 -3.21 -12.22
CA THR A 48 0.24 -3.79 -13.41
C THR A 48 0.61 -5.26 -13.19
N PHE A 49 1.16 -5.57 -12.03
CA PHE A 49 1.59 -6.92 -11.68
C PHE A 49 1.05 -7.30 -10.29
N PRO A 50 -0.24 -7.65 -10.22
CA PRO A 50 -0.85 -7.91 -8.90
C PRO A 50 -0.17 -8.99 -8.09
N GLU A 51 0.44 -9.96 -8.75
CA GLU A 51 1.09 -11.05 -8.05
C GLU A 51 2.57 -10.80 -7.77
N SER A 52 3.03 -9.56 -7.96
CA SER A 52 4.42 -9.19 -7.65
C SER A 52 4.71 -9.13 -6.15
N GLY A 53 3.68 -8.93 -5.34
CA GLY A 53 3.86 -8.88 -3.89
C GLY A 53 4.02 -10.25 -3.26
N GLU A 54 4.59 -10.25 -2.07
CA GLU A 54 4.79 -11.48 -1.30
C GLU A 54 3.45 -11.93 -0.72
N VAL A 55 3.14 -13.22 -0.87
CA VAL A 55 1.90 -13.80 -0.30
C VAL A 55 1.97 -13.70 1.22
N LEU A 56 0.89 -13.21 1.80
CA LEU A 56 0.79 -13.12 3.25
C LEU A 56 0.27 -14.46 3.79
N ASP A 57 1.13 -15.15 4.53
CA ASP A 57 0.77 -16.42 5.13
C ASP A 57 -0.12 -16.15 6.35
N ASN A 58 -1.40 -16.40 6.18
CA ASN A 58 -2.39 -16.14 7.22
C ASN A 58 -3.21 -17.40 7.49
N LYS A 59 -3.10 -17.91 8.71
CA LYS A 59 -3.81 -19.12 9.10
C LYS A 59 -5.33 -18.96 9.14
N PHE A 60 -5.78 -17.71 9.31
CA PHE A 60 -7.20 -17.43 9.45
C PHE A 60 -7.89 -17.20 8.11
N VAL A 61 -7.12 -16.78 7.11
CA VAL A 61 -7.65 -16.54 5.76
C VAL A 61 -6.72 -17.23 4.77
N PRO A 62 -6.94 -18.53 4.52
CA PRO A 62 -6.06 -19.30 3.65
C PRO A 62 -6.29 -18.91 2.20
N THR A 63 -5.66 -17.84 1.77
CA THR A 63 -5.77 -17.35 0.41
C THR A 63 -4.44 -16.76 -0.03
N ASP A 64 -4.13 -16.93 -1.31
CA ASP A 64 -2.96 -16.31 -1.92
C ASP A 64 -3.30 -14.94 -2.51
N MET A 65 -4.52 -14.46 -2.26
CA MET A 65 -4.97 -13.17 -2.80
C MET A 65 -4.49 -11.99 -1.97
N ILE A 66 -4.13 -12.22 -0.70
CA ILE A 66 -3.63 -11.16 0.16
C ILE A 66 -2.11 -11.15 0.08
N ARG A 67 -1.57 -10.00 -0.31
CA ARG A 67 -0.13 -9.86 -0.51
C ARG A 67 0.36 -8.55 0.08
N ARG A 68 1.67 -8.43 0.18
CA ARG A 68 2.30 -7.18 0.59
C ARG A 68 3.45 -6.85 -0.35
N VAL A 69 3.71 -5.57 -0.50
CA VAL A 69 4.85 -5.10 -1.28
C VAL A 69 5.56 -4.01 -0.49
N LEU A 70 6.87 -4.02 -0.59
CA LEU A 70 7.70 -3.02 0.09
C LEU A 70 8.14 -1.99 -0.93
N ILE A 71 7.76 -0.72 -0.68
CA ILE A 71 8.11 0.40 -1.54
C ILE A 71 8.87 1.40 -0.69
N GLY A 72 10.20 1.46 -0.87
CA GLY A 72 11.02 2.30 -0.02
C GLY A 72 10.90 1.84 1.42
N ARG A 73 10.45 2.72 2.29
CA ARG A 73 10.27 2.40 3.70
C ARG A 73 8.82 2.12 4.07
N TYR A 74 7.97 1.88 3.06
CA TYR A 74 6.54 1.65 3.30
C TYR A 74 6.13 0.27 2.85
N VAL A 75 5.19 -0.32 3.58
CA VAL A 75 4.63 -1.62 3.24
C VAL A 75 3.18 -1.42 2.87
N ILE A 76 2.79 -1.93 1.71
CA ILE A 76 1.41 -1.87 1.24
C ILE A 76 0.83 -3.28 1.29
N PHE A 77 -0.24 -3.45 2.05
CA PHE A 77 -0.98 -4.72 2.11
C PHE A 77 -2.20 -4.59 1.21
N TYR A 78 -2.44 -5.60 0.38
CA TYR A 78 -3.52 -5.51 -0.59
C TYR A 78 -4.16 -6.87 -0.86
N LEU A 79 -5.40 -6.82 -1.32
CA LEU A 79 -6.17 -7.98 -1.69
C LEU A 79 -6.44 -7.92 -3.19
N ILE A 80 -6.17 -9.03 -3.89
CA ILE A 80 -6.43 -9.13 -5.32
C ILE A 80 -7.84 -9.64 -5.53
N MET A 81 -8.66 -8.87 -6.21
CA MET A 81 -10.03 -9.25 -6.57
C MET A 81 -10.06 -9.49 -8.07
N LYS A 82 -9.71 -10.71 -8.46
CA LYS A 82 -9.49 -11.05 -9.87
C LYS A 82 -10.73 -10.89 -10.75
N ARG A 83 -11.88 -11.28 -10.24
CA ARG A 83 -13.11 -11.19 -11.01
C ARG A 83 -13.47 -9.77 -11.38
N GLN A 84 -13.28 -8.86 -10.44
CA GLN A 84 -13.63 -7.46 -10.62
C GLN A 84 -12.49 -6.66 -11.25
N LYS A 85 -11.32 -7.27 -11.41
CA LYS A 85 -10.11 -6.58 -11.88
C LYS A 85 -9.78 -5.40 -10.96
N ARG A 86 -9.88 -5.62 -9.67
CA ARG A 86 -9.64 -4.57 -8.68
C ARG A 86 -8.64 -5.03 -7.64
N ILE A 87 -7.92 -4.05 -7.12
CA ILE A 87 -7.00 -4.25 -6.00
C ILE A 87 -7.54 -3.45 -4.83
N LEU A 88 -7.75 -4.11 -3.72
CA LEU A 88 -8.20 -3.44 -2.51
C LEU A 88 -6.99 -3.19 -1.62
N ILE A 89 -6.64 -1.92 -1.42
CA ILE A 89 -5.50 -1.57 -0.56
C ILE A 89 -5.98 -1.64 0.89
N LEU A 90 -5.45 -2.61 1.63
CA LEU A 90 -5.89 -2.89 2.99
C LEU A 90 -5.21 -2.04 4.03
N ARG A 91 -3.91 -1.86 3.92
CA ARG A 91 -3.12 -1.09 4.88
C ARG A 91 -1.92 -0.47 4.19
N VAL A 92 -1.48 0.65 4.73
CA VAL A 92 -0.20 1.27 4.38
C VAL A 92 0.52 1.53 5.69
N GLU A 93 1.70 0.94 5.86
CA GLU A 93 2.45 1.04 7.11
C GLU A 93 3.89 1.44 6.84
N VAL A 94 4.51 2.07 7.83
CA VAL A 94 5.92 2.36 7.76
C VAL A 94 6.66 1.09 8.18
N HIS A 95 7.59 0.63 7.32
CA HIS A 95 8.39 -0.54 7.64
C HIS A 95 9.42 -0.18 8.71
N PRO A 96 9.44 -0.88 9.84
CA PRO A 96 10.41 -0.55 10.87
C PRO A 96 11.82 -0.84 10.38
N VAL A 97 12.68 0.16 10.48
CA VAL A 97 14.10 0.03 10.14
C VAL A 97 14.87 -0.17 11.42
N LYS A 98 15.59 -1.26 11.45
CA LYS A 98 16.46 -1.52 12.59
C LYS A 98 17.90 -1.28 12.21
#